data_9496ffdf07555c41b6decb5a0e5ce25b
#
_entry.id   9496ffdf07555c41b6decb5a0e5ce25b
#
_cell.length_a   1.000
_cell.length_b   1.000
_cell.length_c   1.000
_cell.angle_alpha   90.00
_cell.angle_beta   90.00
_cell.angle_gamma   90.00
#
_symmetry.space_group_name_H-M   'P 1'
#
loop_
_entity.id
_entity.type
_entity.pdbx_description
1 polymer ?
#
loop_
_entity_poly.entity_id
_entity_poly.type
_entity_poly.pdbx_seq_one_letter_code
_entity_poly.pdbx_strand_id
1 'polypeptide(L)'
;MEFDFQRVRANVRNASTEDLLDRATVYRSGLEPAALPVILEELRSRGLTPEAVVAHEKSRQSVLYDDTGTARTCQRCHKPAVVRQWGWHRMFGKLPVFPRPFYLCEEHREQKESDECPIKVSPNAGELC
;
A
#
# COMPACT_ATOMS: atom_id res chain seq x y z
N MET A 1 17.73 22.48 3.51
CA MET A 1 16.27 22.66 3.42
C MET A 1 15.69 22.69 4.81
N GLU A 2 14.91 23.69 5.10
CA GLU A 2 14.20 23.74 6.36
C GLU A 2 12.94 22.90 6.29
N PHE A 3 12.68 22.17 7.36
CA PHE A 3 11.49 21.35 7.45
C PHE A 3 10.28 22.25 7.77
N ASP A 4 9.28 22.21 6.90
CA ASP A 4 8.09 23.03 7.04
C ASP A 4 7.03 22.30 7.87
N PHE A 5 7.05 22.52 9.17
CA PHE A 5 6.11 21.88 10.10
C PHE A 5 4.64 22.23 9.82
N GLN A 6 4.38 23.46 9.40
CA GLN A 6 3.00 23.87 9.14
C GLN A 6 2.41 23.11 7.97
N ARG A 7 3.18 22.97 6.91
CA ARG A 7 2.77 22.22 5.71
C ARG A 7 2.58 20.74 6.03
N VAL A 8 3.49 20.17 6.80
CA VAL A 8 3.40 18.76 7.21
C VAL A 8 2.17 18.54 8.07
N ARG A 9 1.91 19.43 9.03
CA ARG A 9 0.71 19.33 9.88
C ARG A 9 -0.57 19.39 9.05
N ALA A 10 -0.63 20.28 8.08
CA ALA A 10 -1.80 20.39 7.20
C ALA A 10 -2.01 19.10 6.40
N ASN A 11 -0.94 18.56 5.83
CA ASN A 11 -1.01 17.31 5.09
C ASN A 11 -1.44 16.14 5.97
N VAL A 12 -0.92 16.09 7.18
CA VAL A 12 -1.25 15.03 8.15
C VAL A 12 -2.72 15.11 8.56
N ARG A 13 -3.24 16.31 8.78
CA ARG A 13 -4.66 16.47 9.12
C ARG A 13 -5.59 16.02 8.01
N ASN A 14 -5.18 16.22 6.77
CA ASN A 14 -5.98 15.85 5.60
C ASN A 14 -5.87 14.37 5.23
N ALA A 15 -4.87 13.67 5.73
CA ALA A 15 -4.67 12.27 5.44
C ALA A 15 -5.66 11.38 6.21
N SER A 16 -6.00 10.24 5.64
CA SER A 16 -6.85 9.26 6.33
C SER A 16 -6.07 8.61 7.48
N THR A 17 -6.80 8.08 8.46
CA THR A 17 -6.19 7.40 9.61
C THR A 17 -5.36 6.20 9.15
N GLU A 18 -5.86 5.42 8.20
CA GLU A 18 -5.13 4.28 7.66
C GLU A 18 -3.82 4.72 6.98
N ASP A 19 -3.86 5.80 6.20
CA ASP A 19 -2.67 6.34 5.55
C ASP A 19 -1.63 6.78 6.58
N LEU A 20 -2.05 7.44 7.65
CA LEU A 20 -1.13 7.84 8.73
C LEU A 20 -0.52 6.63 9.44
N LEU A 21 -1.32 5.60 9.68
CA LEU A 21 -0.81 4.36 10.27
C LEU A 21 0.23 3.69 9.37
N ASP A 22 -0.02 3.66 8.07
CA ASP A 22 0.95 3.11 7.12
C ASP A 22 2.24 3.92 7.09
N ARG A 23 2.15 5.24 7.13
CA ARG A 23 3.33 6.10 7.18
C ARG A 23 4.16 5.90 8.43
N ALA A 24 3.50 5.64 9.56
CA ALA A 24 4.18 5.43 10.85
C ALA A 24 4.77 4.02 10.98
N THR A 25 4.34 3.07 10.19
CA THR A 25 4.76 1.66 10.29
C THR A 25 5.50 1.19 9.04
N VAL A 26 4.78 1.01 7.96
CA VAL A 26 5.31 0.41 6.73
C VAL A 26 6.26 1.36 6.01
N TYR A 27 5.91 2.62 5.91
CA TYR A 27 6.70 3.63 5.18
C TYR A 27 7.65 4.41 6.08
N ARG A 28 7.83 3.97 7.32
CA ARG A 28 8.66 4.68 8.29
C ARG A 28 10.09 4.90 7.83
N SER A 29 10.68 3.93 7.15
CA SER A 29 12.07 4.03 6.69
C SER A 29 12.28 5.13 5.65
N GLY A 30 11.25 5.43 4.86
CA GLY A 30 11.30 6.50 3.86
C GLY A 30 10.74 7.83 4.34
N LEU A 31 10.31 7.89 5.59
CA LEU A 31 9.71 9.09 6.14
C LEU A 31 10.78 10.01 6.72
N GLU A 32 10.59 11.32 6.55
CA GLU A 32 11.45 12.31 7.21
C GLU A 32 11.33 12.12 8.73
N PRO A 33 12.47 11.97 9.46
CA PRO A 33 12.40 11.72 10.89
C PRO A 33 11.61 12.78 11.68
N ALA A 34 11.66 14.03 11.24
CA ALA A 34 10.92 15.11 11.90
C ALA A 34 9.40 15.03 11.70
N ALA A 35 8.93 14.29 10.70
CA ALA A 35 7.51 14.12 10.44
C ALA A 35 6.86 13.07 11.33
N LEU A 36 7.62 12.09 11.81
CA LEU A 36 7.08 11.02 12.63
C LEU A 36 6.38 11.50 13.89
N PRO A 37 6.96 12.40 14.71
CA PRO A 37 6.25 12.91 15.89
C PRO A 37 4.93 13.60 15.55
N VAL A 38 4.89 14.32 14.43
CA VAL A 38 3.67 15.01 13.98
C VAL A 38 2.56 14.00 13.67
N ILE A 39 2.92 12.92 12.97
CA ILE A 39 1.97 11.87 12.62
C ILE A 39 1.46 11.16 13.88
N LEU A 40 2.36 10.83 14.81
CA LEU A 40 1.98 10.15 16.06
C LEU A 40 1.09 11.04 16.92
N GLU A 41 1.35 12.34 16.97
CA GLU A 41 0.51 13.29 17.69
C GLU A 41 -0.90 13.36 17.08
N GLU A 42 -0.99 13.41 15.77
CA GLU A 42 -2.29 13.41 15.09
C GLU A 42 -3.06 12.12 15.32
N LEU A 43 -2.40 10.98 15.29
CA LEU A 43 -3.04 9.70 15.59
C LEU A 43 -3.56 9.67 17.02
N ARG A 44 -2.79 10.22 17.94
CA ARG A 44 -3.24 10.32 19.34
C ARG A 44 -4.48 11.21 19.48
N SER A 45 -4.50 12.34 18.77
CA SER A 45 -5.65 13.25 18.80
C SER A 45 -6.90 12.61 18.21
N ARG A 46 -6.73 11.61 17.33
CA ARG A 46 -7.85 10.85 16.77
C ARG A 46 -8.29 9.68 17.66
N GLY A 47 -7.70 9.55 18.85
CA GLY A 47 -8.06 8.51 19.81
C GLY A 47 -7.33 7.18 19.63
N LEU A 48 -6.27 7.15 18.82
CA LEU A 48 -5.51 5.93 18.60
C LEU A 48 -4.38 5.80 19.62
N THR A 49 -4.29 4.60 20.21
CA THR A 49 -3.26 4.29 21.21
C THR A 49 -2.00 3.76 20.52
N PRO A 50 -0.84 3.74 21.22
CA PRO A 50 0.35 3.09 20.69
C PRO A 50 0.13 1.61 20.34
N GLU A 51 -0.72 0.93 21.08
CA GLU A 51 -1.09 -0.47 20.80
C GLU A 51 -1.79 -0.61 19.44
N ALA A 52 -2.61 0.38 19.07
CA ALA A 52 -3.27 0.39 17.76
C ALA A 52 -2.26 0.50 16.63
N VAL A 53 -1.20 1.27 16.81
CA VAL A 53 -0.11 1.38 15.83
C VAL A 53 0.61 0.05 15.68
N VAL A 54 0.93 -0.61 16.79
CA VAL A 54 1.59 -1.92 16.78
C VAL A 54 0.70 -2.97 16.12
N ALA A 55 -0.60 -2.94 16.40
CA ALA A 55 -1.55 -3.87 15.79
C ALA A 55 -1.61 -3.67 14.27
N HIS A 56 -1.59 -2.43 13.82
CA HIS A 56 -1.57 -2.12 12.38
C HIS A 56 -0.28 -2.63 11.72
N GLU A 57 0.86 -2.44 12.37
CA GLU A 57 2.14 -2.96 11.88
C GLU A 57 2.08 -4.47 11.71
N LYS A 58 1.53 -5.18 12.67
CA LYS A 58 1.36 -6.63 12.57
C LYS A 58 0.43 -7.03 11.43
N SER A 59 -0.60 -6.25 11.17
CA SER A 59 -1.53 -6.52 10.08
C SER A 59 -0.88 -6.34 8.70
N ARG A 60 0.26 -5.66 8.63
CA ARG A 60 1.00 -5.41 7.40
C ARG A 60 2.21 -6.34 7.23
N GLN A 61 2.23 -7.50 7.86
CA GLN A 61 3.36 -8.42 7.79
C GLN A 61 3.62 -8.97 6.39
N SER A 62 2.61 -9.03 5.56
CA SER A 62 2.73 -9.54 4.19
C SER A 62 3.18 -8.49 3.18
N VAL A 63 3.48 -7.29 3.62
CA VAL A 63 3.94 -6.21 2.73
C VAL A 63 5.28 -6.55 2.11
N LEU A 64 5.42 -6.27 0.82
CA LEU A 64 6.66 -6.49 0.08
C LEU A 64 7.61 -5.30 0.24
N TYR A 65 8.88 -5.61 0.47
CA TYR A 65 9.93 -4.58 0.58
C TYR A 65 10.94 -4.77 -0.56
N ASP A 66 11.57 -3.67 -0.95
CA ASP A 66 12.65 -3.73 -1.93
C ASP A 66 13.99 -4.02 -1.24
N ASP A 67 15.07 -4.04 -2.03
CA ASP A 67 16.40 -4.36 -1.54
C ASP A 67 16.93 -3.35 -0.51
N THR A 68 16.38 -2.14 -0.52
CA THR A 68 16.78 -1.09 0.43
C THR A 68 15.96 -1.09 1.71
N GLY A 69 14.98 -1.98 1.82
CA GLY A 69 14.09 -2.04 2.97
C GLY A 69 12.91 -1.08 2.90
N THR A 70 12.67 -0.48 1.73
CA THR A 70 11.53 0.40 1.52
C THR A 70 10.32 -0.41 1.05
N ALA A 71 9.17 -0.16 1.65
CA ALA A 71 7.95 -0.87 1.28
C ALA A 71 7.51 -0.50 -0.14
N ARG A 72 7.11 -1.51 -0.89
CA ARG A 72 6.58 -1.28 -2.22
C ARG A 72 5.13 -0.86 -2.15
N THR A 73 4.76 0.08 -2.99
CA THR A 73 3.41 0.64 -3.03
C THR A 73 2.61 -0.01 -4.15
N CYS A 74 1.32 -0.22 -3.91
CA CYS A 74 0.41 -0.68 -4.94
C CYS A 74 0.43 0.30 -6.12
N GLN A 75 0.43 -0.22 -7.34
CA GLN A 75 0.47 0.62 -8.53
C GLN A 75 -0.86 1.30 -8.83
N ARG A 76 -1.93 0.87 -8.19
CA ARG A 76 -3.27 1.44 -8.39
C ARG A 76 -3.74 2.34 -7.27
N CYS A 77 -3.11 2.28 -6.10
CA CYS A 77 -3.49 3.10 -4.95
C CYS A 77 -2.28 3.40 -4.08
N HIS A 78 -2.52 3.96 -2.90
CA HIS A 78 -1.45 4.33 -1.97
C HIS A 78 -1.14 3.25 -0.93
N LYS A 79 -1.88 2.16 -0.93
CA LYS A 79 -1.70 1.10 0.05
C LYS A 79 -0.43 0.30 -0.24
N PRO A 80 0.17 -0.29 0.79
CA PRO A 80 1.34 -1.15 0.58
C PRO A 80 1.00 -2.36 -0.28
N ALA A 81 1.92 -2.73 -1.15
CA ALA A 81 1.77 -3.90 -2.00
C ALA A 81 2.05 -5.18 -1.20
N VAL A 82 1.21 -6.18 -1.36
CA VAL A 82 1.36 -7.49 -0.71
C VAL A 82 1.61 -8.61 -1.71
N VAL A 83 1.41 -8.34 -2.98
CA VAL A 83 1.52 -9.33 -4.05
C VAL A 83 2.33 -8.77 -5.20
N ARG A 84 3.18 -9.63 -5.77
CA ARG A 84 3.91 -9.36 -7.00
C ARG A 84 3.34 -10.29 -8.06
N GLN A 85 2.75 -9.72 -9.10
CA GLN A 85 2.18 -10.47 -10.20
C GLN A 85 2.85 -10.09 -11.50
N TRP A 86 3.15 -11.07 -12.34
CA TRP A 86 3.68 -10.82 -13.67
C TRP A 86 2.54 -10.49 -14.62
N GLY A 87 2.75 -9.48 -15.44
CA GLY A 87 1.80 -9.07 -16.44
C GLY A 87 2.51 -8.38 -17.59
N TRP A 88 1.78 -8.05 -18.62
CA TRP A 88 2.31 -7.37 -19.77
C TRP A 88 2.14 -5.87 -19.65
N HIS A 89 3.23 -5.15 -19.85
CA HIS A 89 3.17 -3.70 -19.99
C HIS A 89 2.52 -3.37 -21.33
N ARG A 90 1.44 -2.61 -21.31
CA ARG A 90 0.73 -2.24 -22.52
C ARG A 90 0.97 -0.78 -22.85
N MET A 91 1.47 -0.53 -24.07
CA MET A 91 1.58 0.82 -24.59
C MET A 91 0.20 1.29 -25.04
N PHE A 92 -0.14 2.52 -24.66
CA PHE A 92 -1.44 3.12 -25.01
C PHE A 92 -2.64 2.27 -24.60
N GLY A 93 -2.44 1.38 -23.63
CA GLY A 93 -3.50 0.50 -23.15
C GLY A 93 -3.88 -0.64 -24.10
N LYS A 94 -3.20 -0.80 -25.23
CA LYS A 94 -3.56 -1.77 -26.27
C LYS A 94 -2.47 -2.76 -26.63
N LEU A 95 -1.24 -2.30 -26.82
CA LEU A 95 -0.16 -3.15 -27.30
C LEU A 95 0.67 -3.74 -26.17
N PRO A 96 0.69 -5.08 -25.99
CA PRO A 96 1.61 -5.70 -25.05
C PRO A 96 3.03 -5.58 -25.58
N VAL A 97 3.93 -4.99 -24.80
CA VAL A 97 5.29 -4.71 -25.21
C VAL A 97 6.29 -5.66 -24.56
N PHE A 98 6.24 -5.76 -23.24
CA PHE A 98 7.16 -6.61 -22.48
C PHE A 98 6.52 -7.06 -21.18
N PRO A 99 6.92 -8.21 -20.63
CA PRO A 99 6.44 -8.63 -19.33
C PRO A 99 7.13 -7.82 -18.23
N ARG A 100 6.38 -7.47 -17.19
CA ARG A 100 6.92 -6.78 -16.04
C ARG A 100 6.16 -7.18 -14.76
N PRO A 101 6.81 -7.11 -13.61
CA PRO A 101 6.10 -7.36 -12.36
C PRO A 101 5.21 -6.17 -12.00
N PHE A 102 4.02 -6.48 -11.55
CA PHE A 102 3.09 -5.51 -10.98
C PHE A 102 2.98 -5.75 -9.49
N TYR A 103 3.02 -4.68 -8.71
CA TYR A 103 2.88 -4.74 -7.27
C TYR A 103 1.49 -4.24 -6.90
N LEU A 104 0.73 -5.08 -6.22
CA LEU A 104 -0.67 -4.81 -5.92
C LEU A 104 -0.96 -5.04 -4.44
N CYS A 105 -1.85 -4.22 -3.88
CA CYS A 105 -2.35 -4.42 -2.54
C CYS A 105 -3.39 -5.53 -2.54
N GLU A 106 -3.84 -5.91 -1.35
CA GLU A 106 -4.79 -7.00 -1.20
C GLU A 106 -6.09 -6.77 -1.95
N GLU A 107 -6.62 -5.55 -1.90
CA GLU A 107 -7.86 -5.22 -2.60
C GLU A 107 -7.73 -5.32 -4.12
N HIS A 108 -6.64 -4.80 -4.66
CA HIS A 108 -6.43 -4.83 -6.11
C HIS A 108 -6.02 -6.20 -6.61
N ARG A 109 -5.40 -7.01 -5.76
CA ARG A 109 -5.12 -8.39 -6.06
C ARG A 109 -6.41 -9.17 -6.30
N GLU A 110 -7.37 -9.01 -5.41
CA GLU A 110 -8.66 -9.68 -5.52
C GLU A 110 -9.41 -9.27 -6.79
N GLN A 111 -9.42 -8.00 -7.07
CA GLN A 111 -10.05 -7.49 -8.29
C GLN A 111 -9.41 -8.08 -9.54
N LYS A 112 -8.09 -8.17 -9.54
CA LYS A 112 -7.39 -8.72 -10.69
C LYS A 112 -7.67 -10.20 -10.88
N GLU A 113 -7.73 -10.94 -9.81
CA GLU A 113 -8.11 -12.36 -9.86
C GLU A 113 -9.50 -12.53 -10.45
N SER A 114 -10.42 -11.67 -10.07
CA SER A 114 -11.77 -11.69 -10.63
C SER A 114 -11.77 -11.41 -12.14
N ASP A 115 -10.95 -10.45 -12.56
CA ASP A 115 -10.85 -10.10 -13.98
C ASP A 115 -10.14 -11.18 -14.79
N GLU A 116 -9.17 -11.88 -14.19
CA GLU A 116 -8.43 -12.94 -14.87
C GLU A 116 -9.25 -14.22 -15.03
N CYS A 117 -10.27 -14.39 -14.22
CA CYS A 117 -11.15 -15.54 -14.30
C CYS A 117 -12.56 -15.16 -14.71
N PRO A 118 -12.74 -14.53 -15.89
CA PRO A 118 -14.08 -14.09 -16.31
C PRO A 118 -14.99 -15.26 -16.65
N ILE A 119 -14.44 -16.41 -16.98
CA ILE A 119 -15.20 -17.56 -17.43
C ILE A 119 -15.06 -18.69 -16.41
N LYS A 120 -16.17 -19.07 -15.84
CA LYS A 120 -16.28 -20.25 -15.00
C LYS A 120 -16.65 -21.41 -15.89
N VAL A 121 -15.68 -22.23 -16.23
CA VAL A 121 -15.88 -23.31 -17.18
C VAL A 121 -16.88 -24.33 -16.68
N SER A 122 -16.71 -24.75 -15.43
CA SER A 122 -17.64 -25.70 -14.83
C SER A 122 -17.63 -25.53 -13.32
N PRO A 123 -18.68 -26.01 -12.63
CA PRO A 123 -18.69 -25.98 -11.17
C PRO A 123 -17.49 -26.71 -10.54
N ASN A 124 -17.04 -27.77 -11.19
CA ASN A 124 -15.92 -28.55 -10.68
C ASN A 124 -14.59 -27.88 -10.89
N ALA A 125 -14.48 -27.04 -11.90
CA ALA A 125 -13.24 -26.35 -12.20
C ALA A 125 -13.26 -24.90 -11.71
N GLY A 126 -14.35 -24.46 -11.14
CA GLY A 126 -14.51 -23.07 -10.70
C GLY A 126 -13.49 -22.64 -9.67
N GLU A 127 -13.06 -23.55 -8.84
CA GLU A 127 -12.06 -23.27 -7.81
C GLU A 127 -10.68 -23.03 -8.38
N LEU A 128 -10.44 -23.36 -9.63
CA LEU A 128 -9.17 -23.12 -10.28
C LEU A 128 -8.96 -21.68 -10.72
N CYS A 129 -10.00 -20.92 -10.72
CA CYS A 129 -9.89 -19.48 -10.98
C CYS A 129 -9.47 -18.66 -9.77
#